data_a95aa7494f172cd7a3a3a88c5e32dcc4
#
_entry.id   a95aa7494f172cd7a3a3a88c5e32dcc4
#
_cell.length_a   1.000
_cell.length_b   1.000
_cell.length_c   1.000
_cell.angle_alpha   90.00
_cell.angle_beta   90.00
_cell.angle_gamma   90.00
#
_symmetry.space_group_name_H-M   'P 1'
#
loop_
_entity.id
_entity.type
_entity.pdbx_description
1 polymer ?
#
loop_
_entity_poly.entity_id
_entity_poly.type
_entity_poly.pdbx_seq_one_letter_code
_entity_poly.pdbx_strand_id
1 'polypeptide(L)'
;MRQDGCMTKVDRALALGNASIALANPTNPELLANGVRTSLQWFAEQNPGRAVEVRVPPYLAVQILGGTTHRRGTPPAVVEMSPQTWLELFTQKLTWADAVSNGKITASGERSDLSELL
;
A
#
# COMPACT_ATOMS: atom_id res chain seq x y z
N MET A 1 -28.59 -5.36 -4.36
CA MET A 1 -28.00 -5.68 -4.04
C MET A 1 -27.37 -5.96 -3.80
N ARG A 2 -27.11 -5.87 -3.59
CA ARG A 2 -26.33 -6.22 -3.27
C ARG A 2 -25.86 -6.40 -2.68
N GLN A 3 -25.73 -6.45 -2.49
CA GLN A 3 -25.09 -6.67 -1.90
C GLN A 3 -24.57 -7.03 -1.43
N ASP A 4 -24.67 -7.42 -1.41
CA ASP A 4 -24.03 -7.81 -0.82
C ASP A 4 -23.03 -8.01 -0.54
N GLY A 5 -22.78 -8.70 -0.50
CA GLY A 5 -21.44 -9.05 -0.16
C GLY A 5 -20.40 -8.02 -0.33
N CYS A 6 -20.78 -7.11 -0.90
CA CYS A 6 -19.92 -5.98 -1.19
C CYS A 6 -19.41 -5.26 0.03
N MET A 7 -19.89 -5.66 1.17
CA MET A 7 -19.49 -4.98 2.38
C MET A 7 -18.05 -5.18 2.75
N THR A 8 -17.45 -6.26 2.26
CA THR A 8 -16.08 -6.57 2.61
C THR A 8 -15.07 -6.11 1.59
N LYS A 9 -15.55 -5.69 0.42
CA LYS A 9 -14.62 -5.26 -0.63
C LYS A 9 -14.52 -3.77 -0.70
N VAL A 10 -13.28 -3.31 -0.77
CA VAL A 10 -12.98 -1.90 -1.00
C VAL A 10 -12.84 -1.72 -2.50
N ASP A 11 -13.55 -0.78 -3.09
CA ASP A 11 -13.34 -0.47 -4.50
C ASP A 11 -12.35 0.68 -4.65
N ARG A 12 -11.90 0.88 -5.88
CA ARG A 12 -10.86 1.86 -6.16
C ARG A 12 -11.31 3.28 -5.81
N ALA A 13 -12.55 3.60 -6.09
CA ALA A 13 -13.07 4.94 -5.83
C ALA A 13 -13.09 5.24 -4.34
N LEU A 14 -13.51 4.27 -3.53
CA LEU A 14 -13.51 4.42 -2.08
C LEU A 14 -12.07 4.57 -1.55
N ALA A 15 -11.16 3.74 -2.05
CA ALA A 15 -9.76 3.80 -1.63
C ALA A 15 -9.14 5.15 -1.96
N LEU A 16 -9.37 5.65 -3.17
CA LEU A 16 -8.84 6.96 -3.57
C LEU A 16 -9.47 8.08 -2.78
N GLY A 17 -10.77 8.01 -2.54
CA GLY A 17 -11.48 9.02 -1.75
C GLY A 17 -10.94 9.10 -0.34
N ASN A 18 -10.80 7.95 0.31
CA ASN A 18 -10.28 7.91 1.68
C ASN A 18 -8.82 8.38 1.74
N ALA A 19 -8.02 8.02 0.75
CA ALA A 19 -6.63 8.47 0.69
C ALA A 19 -6.56 9.98 0.54
N SER A 20 -7.40 10.56 -0.32
CA SER A 20 -7.42 12.00 -0.52
C SER A 20 -7.86 12.75 0.73
N ILE A 21 -8.87 12.21 1.42
CA ILE A 21 -9.34 12.80 2.67
C ILE A 21 -8.22 12.76 3.72
N ALA A 22 -7.50 11.65 3.80
CA ALA A 22 -6.40 11.51 4.73
C ALA A 22 -5.30 12.54 4.46
N LEU A 23 -4.95 12.75 3.19
CA LEU A 23 -3.93 13.73 2.83
C LEU A 23 -4.37 15.16 3.15
N ALA A 24 -5.67 15.43 3.06
CA ALA A 24 -6.19 16.74 3.39
C ALA A 24 -6.25 16.99 4.90
N ASN A 25 -6.11 15.93 5.70
CA ASN A 25 -6.21 16.01 7.16
C ASN A 25 -5.03 15.27 7.81
N PRO A 26 -3.80 15.74 7.58
CA PRO A 26 -2.60 14.96 7.98
C PRO A 26 -2.40 14.87 9.48
N THR A 27 -3.10 15.68 10.26
CA THR A 27 -2.98 15.62 11.71
C THR A 27 -4.11 14.81 12.37
N ASN A 28 -5.01 14.25 11.56
CA ASN A 28 -6.12 13.46 12.09
C ASN A 28 -5.78 11.97 11.99
N PRO A 29 -5.48 11.32 13.13
CA PRO A 29 -5.03 9.92 13.07
C PRO A 29 -6.10 8.95 12.59
N GLU A 30 -7.37 9.22 12.86
CA GLU A 30 -8.44 8.34 12.39
C GLU A 30 -8.58 8.39 10.88
N LEU A 31 -8.51 9.56 10.28
CA LEU A 31 -8.60 9.71 8.84
C LEU A 31 -7.36 9.14 8.16
N LEU A 32 -6.19 9.34 8.75
CA LEU A 32 -4.97 8.74 8.24
C LEU A 32 -5.06 7.21 8.27
N ALA A 33 -5.47 6.65 9.39
CA ALA A 33 -5.60 5.20 9.52
C ALA A 33 -6.58 4.64 8.50
N ASN A 34 -7.73 5.29 8.34
CA ASN A 34 -8.74 4.84 7.40
C ASN A 34 -8.24 4.93 5.95
N GLY A 35 -7.57 6.01 5.61
CA GLY A 35 -7.01 6.18 4.28
C GLY A 35 -5.96 5.14 3.94
N VAL A 36 -5.04 4.90 4.89
CA VAL A 36 -4.00 3.90 4.67
C VAL A 36 -4.61 2.50 4.56
N ARG A 37 -5.50 2.14 5.48
CA ARG A 37 -6.06 0.79 5.50
C ARG A 37 -6.86 0.49 4.25
N THR A 38 -7.74 1.39 3.83
CA THR A 38 -8.57 1.12 2.66
C THR A 38 -7.74 1.08 1.39
N SER A 39 -6.80 1.99 1.23
CA SER A 39 -5.98 2.03 0.03
C SER A 39 -5.01 0.85 -0.04
N LEU A 40 -4.39 0.52 1.08
CA LEU A 40 -3.42 -0.56 1.10
C LEU A 40 -4.10 -1.92 0.94
N GLN A 41 -5.29 -2.10 1.52
CA GLN A 41 -6.06 -3.33 1.33
C GLN A 41 -6.47 -3.49 -0.13
N TRP A 42 -6.95 -2.41 -0.75
CA TRP A 42 -7.30 -2.47 -2.17
C TRP A 42 -6.08 -2.83 -3.01
N PHE A 43 -4.95 -2.19 -2.73
CA PHE A 43 -3.71 -2.44 -3.45
C PHE A 43 -3.28 -3.91 -3.32
N ALA A 44 -3.39 -4.46 -2.12
CA ALA A 44 -3.04 -5.86 -1.90
C ALA A 44 -3.99 -6.81 -2.63
N GLU A 45 -5.27 -6.48 -2.71
CA GLU A 45 -6.24 -7.29 -3.42
C GLU A 45 -5.98 -7.29 -4.93
N GLN A 46 -5.49 -6.18 -5.46
CA GLN A 46 -5.14 -6.10 -6.88
C GLN A 46 -3.82 -6.79 -7.20
N ASN A 47 -2.99 -7.02 -6.20
CA ASN A 47 -1.65 -7.57 -6.38
C ASN A 47 -1.41 -8.71 -5.38
N PRO A 48 -2.18 -9.78 -5.47
CA PRO A 48 -2.11 -10.83 -4.44
C PRO A 48 -0.77 -11.56 -4.44
N GLY A 49 -0.38 -12.04 -3.28
CA GLY A 49 0.83 -12.85 -3.15
C GLY A 49 1.53 -12.64 -1.83
N ARG A 50 2.72 -13.20 -1.72
CA ARG A 50 3.50 -13.18 -0.49
C ARG A 50 4.98 -12.88 -0.72
N ALA A 51 5.34 -12.38 -1.90
CA ALA A 51 6.74 -12.14 -2.22
C ALA A 51 7.27 -10.83 -1.66
N VAL A 52 6.38 -9.87 -1.43
CA VAL A 52 6.77 -8.54 -0.97
C VAL A 52 5.86 -8.14 0.18
N GLU A 53 6.45 -7.69 1.27
CA GLU A 53 5.70 -7.11 2.37
C GLU A 53 5.77 -5.59 2.28
N VAL A 54 4.62 -4.92 2.22
CA VAL A 54 4.55 -3.47 2.20
C VAL A 54 4.09 -3.02 3.57
N ARG A 55 4.92 -2.25 4.25
CA ARG A 55 4.67 -1.78 5.61
C ARG A 55 4.44 -0.28 5.64
N VAL A 56 3.34 0.12 6.22
CA VAL A 56 3.02 1.54 6.43
C VAL A 56 2.70 1.71 7.91
N PRO A 57 3.72 1.68 8.77
CA PRO A 57 3.48 1.78 10.20
C PRO A 57 2.94 3.16 10.57
N PRO A 58 2.15 3.26 11.63
CA PRO A 58 1.75 2.18 12.52
C PRO A 58 0.46 1.49 12.12
N TYR A 59 -0.03 1.69 10.90
CA TYR A 59 -1.40 1.34 10.57
C TYR A 59 -1.59 -0.05 9.97
N LEU A 60 -0.73 -0.45 9.02
CA LEU A 60 -0.96 -1.72 8.36
C LEU A 60 0.29 -2.20 7.64
N ALA A 61 0.39 -3.51 7.49
CA ALA A 61 1.35 -4.15 6.59
C ALA A 61 0.58 -5.21 5.80
N VAL A 62 0.89 -5.32 4.52
CA VAL A 62 0.25 -6.29 3.63
C VAL A 62 1.31 -7.05 2.86
N GLN A 63 0.96 -8.23 2.38
CA GLN A 63 1.82 -9.00 1.50
C GLN A 63 1.23 -8.97 0.09
N ILE A 64 2.10 -8.77 -0.88
CA ILE A 64 1.68 -8.65 -2.28
C ILE A 64 2.63 -9.41 -3.17
N LEU A 65 2.23 -9.57 -4.42
CA LEU A 65 2.96 -10.18 -5.50
C LEU A 65 3.46 -11.54 -5.10
N GLY A 66 3.12 -12.49 -5.75
CA GLY A 66 3.66 -13.65 -5.27
C GLY A 66 3.69 -14.72 -6.25
N GLY A 67 4.79 -15.31 -6.42
CA GLY A 67 4.87 -16.50 -7.15
C GLY A 67 4.13 -17.58 -6.40
N THR A 68 3.69 -18.55 -7.12
CA THR A 68 3.09 -19.74 -6.55
C THR A 68 4.12 -20.55 -5.78
N THR A 69 5.40 -20.29 -6.02
CA THR A 69 6.46 -21.07 -5.39
C THR A 69 7.23 -20.17 -4.45
N HIS A 70 7.07 -20.44 -3.18
CA HIS A 70 7.83 -19.77 -2.17
C HIS A 70 9.04 -20.64 -1.84
N ARG A 71 10.24 -20.11 -2.03
CA ARG A 71 11.43 -20.84 -1.68
C ARG A 71 11.64 -20.79 -0.19
N ARG A 72 11.77 -21.95 0.39
CA ARG A 72 12.06 -22.06 1.81
C ARG A 72 13.38 -21.35 2.09
N GLY A 73 13.40 -20.52 3.12
CA GLY A 73 14.62 -19.84 3.53
C GLY A 73 14.87 -18.51 2.85
N THR A 74 14.07 -18.14 1.87
CA THR A 74 14.18 -16.83 1.22
C THR A 74 13.16 -15.89 1.86
N PRO A 75 13.60 -14.87 2.57
CA PRO A 75 12.66 -13.92 3.16
C PRO A 75 11.98 -13.10 2.08
N PRO A 76 10.77 -12.63 2.32
CA PRO A 76 10.12 -11.73 1.37
C PRO A 76 10.87 -10.42 1.29
N ALA A 77 10.74 -9.74 0.16
CA ALA A 77 11.20 -8.37 0.07
C ALA A 77 10.35 -7.52 1.00
N VAL A 78 10.92 -6.44 1.51
CA VAL A 78 10.22 -5.54 2.41
C VAL A 78 10.31 -4.13 1.87
N VAL A 79 9.17 -3.46 1.79
CA VAL A 79 9.09 -2.05 1.40
C VAL A 79 8.38 -1.33 2.53
N GLU A 80 9.04 -0.35 3.12
CA GLU A 80 8.48 0.38 4.25
C GLU A 80 8.47 1.87 3.96
N MET A 81 7.41 2.54 4.34
CA MET A 81 7.27 3.96 4.14
C MET A 81 6.29 4.55 5.14
N SER A 82 6.32 5.88 5.27
CA SER A 82 5.38 6.57 6.15
C SER A 82 3.98 6.57 5.54
N PRO A 83 2.95 6.81 6.36
CA PRO A 83 1.59 6.98 5.83
C PRO A 83 1.50 8.08 4.78
N GLN A 84 2.14 9.20 5.01
CA GLN A 84 2.13 10.32 4.07
C GLN A 84 2.70 9.90 2.72
N THR A 85 3.84 9.22 2.73
CA THR A 85 4.48 8.76 1.50
C THR A 85 3.59 7.79 0.75
N TRP A 86 3.03 6.81 1.46
CA TRP A 86 2.14 5.85 0.82
C TRP A 86 0.94 6.52 0.16
N LEU A 87 0.30 7.44 0.88
CA LEU A 87 -0.88 8.11 0.37
C LEU A 87 -0.56 8.98 -0.84
N GLU A 88 0.60 9.62 -0.84
CA GLU A 88 1.03 10.41 -2.00
C GLU A 88 1.32 9.55 -3.21
N LEU A 89 1.94 8.41 -3.00
CA LEU A 89 2.16 7.46 -4.10
C LEU A 89 0.85 6.92 -4.63
N PHE A 90 -0.05 6.54 -3.74
CA PHE A 90 -1.31 5.95 -4.14
C PHE A 90 -2.18 6.93 -4.93
N THR A 91 -2.17 8.19 -4.56
CA THR A 91 -2.94 9.23 -5.24
C THR A 91 -2.18 9.87 -6.40
N GLN A 92 -0.99 9.35 -6.70
CA GLN A 92 -0.15 9.82 -7.81
C GLN A 92 0.34 11.25 -7.67
N LYS A 93 0.48 11.71 -6.44
CA LYS A 93 1.07 13.02 -6.15
C LYS A 93 2.58 12.94 -6.01
N LEU A 94 3.11 11.73 -5.95
CA LEU A 94 4.54 11.47 -5.81
C LEU A 94 4.85 10.24 -6.64
N THR A 95 5.95 10.29 -7.40
CA THR A 95 6.36 9.12 -8.16
C THR A 95 7.24 8.23 -7.31
N TRP A 96 7.28 6.95 -7.67
CA TRP A 96 8.15 6.00 -6.99
C TRP A 96 9.62 6.45 -7.05
N ALA A 97 10.06 6.90 -8.23
CA ALA A 97 11.44 7.34 -8.41
C ALA A 97 11.79 8.50 -7.49
N ASP A 98 10.90 9.46 -7.37
CA ASP A 98 11.14 10.61 -6.49
C ASP A 98 11.16 10.19 -5.02
N ALA A 99 10.25 9.30 -4.64
CA ALA A 99 10.22 8.81 -3.27
C ALA A 99 11.50 8.09 -2.90
N VAL A 100 12.02 7.27 -3.80
CA VAL A 100 13.28 6.57 -3.58
C VAL A 100 14.45 7.55 -3.51
N SER A 101 14.49 8.50 -4.45
CA SER A 101 15.56 9.51 -4.49
C SER A 101 15.61 10.34 -3.23
N ASN A 102 14.44 10.63 -2.66
CA ASN A 102 14.34 11.47 -1.46
C ASN A 102 14.46 10.68 -0.16
N GLY A 103 14.74 9.39 -0.24
CA GLY A 103 14.91 8.57 0.95
C GLY A 103 13.62 8.32 1.73
N LYS A 104 12.47 8.42 1.06
CA LYS A 104 11.17 8.22 1.71
C LYS A 104 10.74 6.77 1.77
N ILE A 105 11.43 5.91 1.06
CA ILE A 105 11.12 4.49 1.00
C ILE A 105 12.34 3.70 1.43
N THR A 106 12.12 2.76 2.33
CA THR A 106 13.13 1.78 2.70
C THR A 106 12.74 0.46 2.04
N ALA A 107 13.57 -0.01 1.14
CA ALA A 107 13.27 -1.22 0.39
C ALA A 107 14.44 -2.18 0.48
N SER A 108 14.15 -3.46 0.68
CA SER A 108 15.17 -4.49 0.77
C SER A 108 14.67 -5.77 0.11
N GLY A 109 15.59 -6.53 -0.45
CA GLY A 109 15.27 -7.80 -1.09
C GLY A 109 14.95 -7.64 -2.57
N GLU A 110 14.75 -8.77 -3.22
CA GLU A 110 14.40 -8.78 -4.64
C GLU A 110 12.94 -8.39 -4.81
N ARG A 111 12.61 -7.81 -5.95
CA ARG A 111 11.25 -7.42 -6.30
C ARG A 111 10.69 -6.31 -5.41
N SER A 112 11.58 -5.52 -4.80
CA SER A 112 11.14 -4.43 -3.95
C SER A 112 10.83 -3.15 -4.73
N ASP A 113 10.98 -3.17 -6.04
CA ASP A 113 10.64 -2.03 -6.89
C ASP A 113 9.17 -2.14 -7.31
N LEU A 114 8.34 -1.25 -6.81
CA LEU A 114 6.90 -1.25 -7.07
C LEU A 114 6.50 -0.18 -8.08
N SER A 115 7.46 0.36 -8.84
CA SER A 115 7.18 1.47 -9.74
C SER A 115 6.12 1.14 -10.79
N GLU A 116 6.03 -0.12 -11.21
CA GLU A 116 5.04 -0.51 -12.21
C GLU A 116 3.64 -0.64 -11.64
N LEU A 117 3.51 -0.68 -10.32
CA LEU A 117 2.22 -0.85 -9.67
C LEU A 117 1.65 0.47 -9.14
N LEU A 118 2.49 1.48 -9.02
CA LEU A 118 2.11 2.75 -8.41
C LEU A 118 2.29 3.97 -9.35
#